data_3cd006f49681d4c70b93460615d1eb91
#
_entry.id   3cd006f49681d4c70b93460615d1eb91
#
_cell.length_a   1.000
_cell.length_b   1.000
_cell.length_c   1.000
_cell.angle_alpha   90.00
_cell.angle_beta   90.00
_cell.angle_gamma   90.00
#
_symmetry.space_group_name_H-M   'P 1'
#
loop_
_entity.id
_entity.type
_entity.pdbx_description
1 polymer ?
#
loop_
_entity_poly.entity_id
_entity_poly.type
_entity_poly.pdbx_seq_one_letter_code
_entity_poly.pdbx_strand_id
1 'polypeptide(L)'
;ETIKLLHEKCNLIVACRTNENLENLDVKHLKFDVLNDELDLNEIPEILDGFVYCPGSINLRPFRGLKINTFQDDLNINFLSMVRILQQVLNNLKKSECSSIVLYSTVAVKIGMPFHSSISASKGAIEGFAKSLAAEFAPDIRVNVIAPSLTDTPLASRFLNNDLKKEKVGHRHPLKRHGNAIDIANSTAFL
;
A
#
# COMPACT_ATOMS: atom_id res chain seq x y z
N GLU A 1 7.68 -7.91 4.81
CA GLU A 1 7.18 -9.29 4.83
C GLU A 1 6.80 -9.77 3.42
N THR A 2 6.05 -9.02 2.60
CA THR A 2 5.70 -9.42 1.22
C THR A 2 6.94 -9.78 0.39
N ILE A 3 7.99 -8.96 0.45
CA ILE A 3 9.25 -9.21 -0.26
C ILE A 3 9.85 -10.55 0.21
N LYS A 4 9.87 -10.82 1.52
CA LYS A 4 10.39 -12.10 2.08
C LYS A 4 9.61 -13.33 1.60
N LEU A 5 8.33 -13.20 1.28
CA LEU A 5 7.52 -14.29 0.75
C LEU A 5 7.75 -14.54 -0.75
N LEU A 6 8.14 -13.51 -1.47
CA LEU A 6 8.16 -13.54 -2.94
C LEU A 6 9.56 -13.58 -3.55
N HIS A 7 10.63 -13.17 -2.85
CA HIS A 7 11.97 -13.00 -3.45
C HIS A 7 12.58 -14.31 -4.01
N GLU A 8 12.18 -15.47 -3.48
CA GLU A 8 12.63 -16.77 -4.02
C GLU A 8 11.77 -17.26 -5.20
N LYS A 9 10.62 -16.62 -5.45
CA LYS A 9 9.62 -17.06 -6.45
C LYS A 9 9.47 -16.08 -7.60
N CYS A 10 9.84 -14.83 -7.41
CA CYS A 10 9.63 -13.74 -8.35
C CYS A 10 10.89 -12.88 -8.46
N ASN A 11 11.16 -12.36 -9.64
CA ASN A 11 12.16 -11.32 -9.84
C ASN A 11 11.59 -10.00 -9.31
N LEU A 12 12.06 -9.54 -8.16
CA LEU A 12 11.49 -8.38 -7.50
C LEU A 12 12.31 -7.11 -7.74
N ILE A 13 11.60 -6.03 -8.06
CA ILE A 13 12.12 -4.67 -8.04
C ILE A 13 11.50 -3.95 -6.87
N VAL A 14 12.32 -3.47 -5.96
CA VAL A 14 11.88 -2.76 -4.76
C VAL A 14 12.29 -1.31 -4.84
N ALA A 15 11.34 -0.44 -5.17
CA ALA A 15 11.55 1.00 -5.21
C ALA A 15 11.22 1.61 -3.83
N CYS A 16 12.25 2.03 -3.08
CA CYS A 16 12.10 2.61 -1.75
C CYS A 16 13.29 3.49 -1.37
N ARG A 17 13.11 4.32 -0.33
CA ARG A 17 14.08 5.34 0.08
C ARG A 17 15.38 4.77 0.62
N THR A 18 15.35 3.63 1.27
CA THR A 18 16.52 2.96 1.88
C THR A 18 16.50 1.48 1.54
N ASN A 19 17.66 0.85 1.57
CA ASN A 19 17.82 -0.59 1.40
C ASN A 19 17.82 -1.37 2.72
N GLU A 20 17.55 -0.71 3.84
CA GLU A 20 17.42 -1.37 5.14
C GLU A 20 16.44 -2.55 5.07
N ASN A 21 16.82 -3.68 5.62
CA ASN A 21 16.07 -4.95 5.58
C ASN A 21 15.97 -5.64 4.19
N LEU A 22 16.74 -5.19 3.19
CA LEU A 22 16.84 -5.84 1.88
C LEU A 22 18.18 -6.54 1.66
N GLU A 23 19.16 -6.34 2.54
CA GLU A 23 20.58 -6.71 2.36
C GLU A 23 20.83 -8.19 2.11
N ASN A 24 19.92 -9.08 2.56
CA ASN A 24 20.05 -10.54 2.40
C ASN A 24 18.95 -11.13 1.50
N LEU A 25 18.29 -10.30 0.71
CA LEU A 25 17.21 -10.71 -0.20
C LEU A 25 17.64 -10.52 -1.64
N ASP A 26 17.36 -11.50 -2.47
CA ASP A 26 17.60 -11.42 -3.91
C ASP A 26 16.53 -10.51 -4.54
N VAL A 27 16.83 -9.21 -4.57
CA VAL A 27 15.93 -8.19 -5.11
C VAL A 27 16.73 -7.05 -5.78
N LYS A 28 16.21 -6.50 -6.84
CA LYS A 28 16.74 -5.26 -7.41
C LYS A 28 16.21 -4.08 -6.60
N HIS A 29 17.09 -3.36 -5.90
CA HIS A 29 16.71 -2.14 -5.18
C HIS A 29 16.89 -0.88 -6.05
N LEU A 30 15.82 -0.07 -6.15
CA LEU A 30 15.86 1.27 -6.72
C LEU A 30 15.67 2.28 -5.58
N LYS A 31 16.65 3.16 -5.38
CA LYS A 31 16.49 4.28 -4.44
C LYS A 31 15.45 5.24 -4.99
N PHE A 32 14.32 5.38 -4.30
CA PHE A 32 13.18 6.10 -4.83
C PHE A 32 12.28 6.67 -3.74
N ASP A 33 11.98 7.96 -3.82
CA ASP A 33 10.96 8.62 -3.01
C ASP A 33 9.75 8.94 -3.87
N VAL A 34 8.62 8.32 -3.57
CA VAL A 34 7.37 8.47 -4.33
C VAL A 34 6.85 9.91 -4.44
N LEU A 35 7.29 10.81 -3.56
CA LEU A 35 6.87 12.21 -3.57
C LEU A 35 7.78 13.12 -4.40
N ASN A 36 9.07 12.79 -4.49
CA ASN A 36 10.10 13.69 -4.99
C ASN A 36 10.81 13.19 -6.24
N ASP A 37 10.85 11.87 -6.46
CA ASP A 37 11.62 11.27 -7.55
C ASP A 37 10.73 10.90 -8.74
N GLU A 38 11.34 10.91 -9.93
CA GLU A 38 10.78 10.30 -11.12
C GLU A 38 11.33 8.89 -11.30
N LEU A 39 10.50 7.97 -11.74
CA LEU A 39 10.90 6.59 -11.97
C LEU A 39 11.71 6.49 -13.26
N ASP A 40 12.94 5.96 -13.18
CA ASP A 40 13.71 5.64 -14.36
C ASP A 40 13.16 4.36 -15.01
N LEU A 41 12.49 4.53 -16.13
CA LEU A 41 11.88 3.41 -16.86
C LEU A 41 12.89 2.47 -17.51
N ASN A 42 14.17 2.88 -17.68
CA ASN A 42 15.22 2.00 -18.16
C ASN A 42 15.57 0.91 -17.11
N GLU A 43 15.29 1.20 -15.85
CA GLU A 43 15.48 0.25 -14.75
C GLU A 43 14.31 -0.73 -14.58
N ILE A 44 13.22 -0.54 -15.32
CA ILE A 44 12.01 -1.36 -15.25
C ILE A 44 12.02 -2.36 -16.43
N PRO A 45 11.77 -3.65 -16.20
CA PRO A 45 11.72 -4.64 -17.27
C PRO A 45 10.57 -4.36 -18.24
N GLU A 46 10.71 -4.85 -19.45
CA GLU A 46 9.70 -4.66 -20.50
C GLU A 46 8.34 -5.27 -20.14
N ILE A 47 8.35 -6.37 -19.39
CA ILE A 47 7.15 -7.08 -18.91
C ILE A 47 7.12 -7.03 -17.39
N LEU A 48 5.98 -6.64 -16.82
CA LEU A 48 5.70 -6.69 -15.39
C LEU A 48 4.47 -7.57 -15.13
N ASP A 49 4.63 -8.58 -14.28
CA ASP A 49 3.52 -9.47 -13.89
C ASP A 49 2.76 -8.95 -12.66
N GLY A 50 3.33 -8.00 -11.94
CA GLY A 50 2.69 -7.46 -10.75
C GLY A 50 3.15 -6.06 -10.37
N PHE A 51 2.23 -5.33 -9.75
CA PHE A 51 2.48 -4.00 -9.18
C PHE A 51 1.85 -3.92 -7.80
N VAL A 52 2.66 -3.63 -6.78
CA VAL A 52 2.21 -3.47 -5.40
C VAL A 52 2.60 -2.08 -4.89
N TYR A 53 1.62 -1.26 -4.50
CA TYR A 53 1.89 0.08 -3.97
C TYR A 53 1.75 0.10 -2.44
N CYS A 54 2.89 0.14 -1.74
CA CYS A 54 2.96 0.11 -0.27
C CYS A 54 3.07 1.48 0.42
N PRO A 55 3.55 2.57 -0.22
CA PRO A 55 3.69 3.85 0.47
C PRO A 55 2.37 4.36 1.04
N GLY A 56 2.46 5.07 2.17
CA GLY A 56 1.27 5.62 2.80
C GLY A 56 1.58 6.41 4.06
N SER A 57 0.54 7.04 4.59
CA SER A 57 0.56 7.84 5.82
C SER A 57 -0.53 7.41 6.78
N ILE A 58 -0.40 7.81 8.05
CA ILE A 58 -1.46 7.68 9.06
C ILE A 58 -1.53 8.99 9.85
N ASN A 59 -2.48 9.87 9.51
CA ASN A 59 -2.75 11.13 10.20
C ASN A 59 -4.10 11.05 10.92
N LEU A 60 -4.06 10.71 12.22
CA LEU A 60 -5.26 10.58 13.04
C LEU A 60 -5.39 11.78 13.97
N ARG A 61 -6.33 12.67 13.68
CA ARG A 61 -6.63 13.88 14.46
C ARG A 61 -8.11 14.22 14.40
N PRO A 62 -8.65 14.92 15.42
CA PRO A 62 -9.99 15.52 15.33
C PRO A 62 -10.09 16.40 14.08
N PHE A 63 -11.21 16.30 13.35
CA PHE A 63 -11.44 17.06 12.11
C PHE A 63 -11.18 18.57 12.26
N ARG A 64 -11.61 19.14 13.38
CA ARG A 64 -11.38 20.58 13.68
C ARG A 64 -9.90 20.98 13.73
N GLY A 65 -9.01 20.03 14.03
CA GLY A 65 -7.56 20.26 14.12
C GLY A 65 -6.78 19.88 12.86
N LEU A 66 -7.46 19.38 11.81
CA LEU A 66 -6.84 19.08 10.53
C LEU A 66 -6.79 20.33 9.65
N LYS A 67 -5.62 20.60 9.09
CA LYS A 67 -5.43 21.62 8.08
C LYS A 67 -5.66 21.04 6.69
N ILE A 68 -6.01 21.88 5.72
CA ILE A 68 -6.19 21.44 4.31
C ILE A 68 -4.92 20.77 3.76
N ASN A 69 -3.74 21.25 4.12
CA ASN A 69 -2.48 20.66 3.71
C ASN A 69 -2.34 19.20 4.17
N THR A 70 -2.88 18.83 5.35
CA THR A 70 -2.86 17.43 5.80
C THR A 70 -3.65 16.52 4.84
N PHE A 71 -4.79 17.01 4.31
CA PHE A 71 -5.55 16.28 3.30
C PHE A 71 -4.79 16.17 1.98
N GLN A 72 -4.12 17.26 1.56
CA GLN A 72 -3.30 17.27 0.36
C GLN A 72 -2.12 16.30 0.48
N ASP A 73 -1.41 16.32 1.61
CA ASP A 73 -0.28 15.42 1.89
C ASP A 73 -0.73 13.95 1.88
N ASP A 74 -1.85 13.63 2.55
CA ASP A 74 -2.40 12.27 2.55
C ASP A 74 -2.86 11.84 1.15
N LEU A 75 -3.49 12.73 0.37
CA LEU A 75 -3.84 12.44 -1.02
C LEU A 75 -2.60 12.23 -1.89
N ASN A 76 -1.58 13.07 -1.74
CA ASN A 76 -0.35 12.97 -2.52
C ASN A 76 0.33 11.63 -2.29
N ILE A 77 0.62 11.24 -1.03
CA ILE A 77 1.37 10.03 -0.75
C ILE A 77 0.55 8.75 -0.96
N ASN A 78 -0.75 8.75 -0.59
CA ASN A 78 -1.56 7.54 -0.66
C ASN A 78 -2.15 7.29 -2.05
N PHE A 79 -2.44 8.34 -2.82
CA PHE A 79 -3.19 8.22 -4.06
C PHE A 79 -2.48 8.80 -5.29
N LEU A 80 -2.16 10.09 -5.32
CA LEU A 80 -1.65 10.72 -6.55
C LEU A 80 -0.28 10.18 -6.98
N SER A 81 0.62 9.92 -6.04
CA SER A 81 1.92 9.29 -6.35
C SER A 81 1.73 7.88 -6.92
N MET A 82 0.78 7.11 -6.38
CA MET A 82 0.42 5.79 -6.91
C MET A 82 -0.09 5.88 -8.35
N VAL A 83 -1.00 6.82 -8.63
CA VAL A 83 -1.53 7.04 -9.99
C VAL A 83 -0.39 7.38 -10.95
N ARG A 84 0.47 8.33 -10.58
CA ARG A 84 1.62 8.76 -11.39
C ARG A 84 2.54 7.58 -11.76
N ILE A 85 2.92 6.76 -10.77
CA ILE A 85 3.81 5.62 -11.00
C ILE A 85 3.11 4.56 -11.84
N LEU A 86 1.85 4.24 -11.53
CA LEU A 86 1.10 3.22 -12.26
C LEU A 86 0.92 3.60 -13.74
N GLN A 87 0.67 4.88 -14.05
CA GLN A 87 0.61 5.35 -15.43
C GLN A 87 1.92 5.12 -16.19
N GLN A 88 3.07 5.29 -15.54
CA GLN A 88 4.38 5.07 -16.15
C GLN A 88 4.64 3.60 -16.49
N VAL A 89 4.23 2.66 -15.62
CA VAL A 89 4.48 1.22 -15.78
C VAL A 89 3.31 0.46 -16.43
N LEU A 90 2.22 1.12 -16.75
CA LEU A 90 1.01 0.48 -17.26
C LEU A 90 1.27 -0.33 -18.55
N ASN A 91 2.07 0.19 -19.46
CA ASN A 91 2.40 -0.52 -20.69
C ASN A 91 3.21 -1.80 -20.45
N ASN A 92 4.03 -1.82 -19.40
CA ASN A 92 4.78 -3.00 -19.00
C ASN A 92 3.85 -4.07 -18.40
N LEU A 93 2.85 -3.65 -17.60
CA LEU A 93 1.81 -4.54 -17.07
C LEU A 93 0.93 -5.14 -18.18
N LYS A 94 0.57 -4.35 -19.20
CA LYS A 94 -0.22 -4.81 -20.36
C LYS A 94 0.48 -5.83 -21.24
N LYS A 95 1.81 -5.94 -21.15
CA LYS A 95 2.59 -6.93 -21.92
C LYS A 95 2.63 -8.31 -21.26
N SER A 96 2.24 -8.42 -19.99
CA SER A 96 2.09 -9.70 -19.31
C SER A 96 0.78 -10.37 -19.72
N GLU A 97 0.79 -11.70 -19.78
CA GLU A 97 -0.41 -12.50 -20.06
C GLU A 97 -1.44 -12.46 -18.92
N CYS A 98 -1.01 -12.17 -17.68
CA CYS A 98 -1.87 -12.13 -16.51
C CYS A 98 -1.26 -11.28 -15.39
N SER A 99 -1.32 -9.96 -15.54
CA SER A 99 -0.77 -9.09 -14.51
C SER A 99 -1.75 -8.79 -13.37
N SER A 100 -1.20 -8.42 -12.21
CA SER A 100 -1.96 -8.09 -11.01
C SER A 100 -1.50 -6.77 -10.40
N ILE A 101 -2.48 -5.94 -10.03
CA ILE A 101 -2.26 -4.71 -9.26
C ILE A 101 -2.85 -4.91 -7.86
N VAL A 102 -2.04 -4.70 -6.82
CA VAL A 102 -2.48 -4.78 -5.42
C VAL A 102 -2.26 -3.43 -4.73
N LEU A 103 -3.34 -2.87 -4.22
CA LEU A 103 -3.38 -1.58 -3.55
C LEU A 103 -3.86 -1.74 -2.09
N TYR A 104 -3.52 -0.79 -1.24
CA TYR A 104 -3.90 -0.84 0.18
C TYR A 104 -4.84 0.29 0.57
N SER A 105 -6.03 -0.07 1.04
CA SER A 105 -7.01 0.80 1.68
C SER A 105 -6.96 0.65 3.22
N THR A 106 -8.07 0.83 3.87
CA THR A 106 -8.30 0.60 5.31
C THR A 106 -9.77 0.29 5.57
N VAL A 107 -10.05 -0.53 6.57
CA VAL A 107 -11.43 -0.78 7.04
C VAL A 107 -12.16 0.51 7.41
N ALA A 108 -11.44 1.55 7.81
CA ALA A 108 -12.01 2.85 8.19
C ALA A 108 -12.80 3.52 7.07
N VAL A 109 -12.54 3.20 5.80
CA VAL A 109 -13.30 3.71 4.64
C VAL A 109 -14.75 3.21 4.70
N LYS A 110 -14.96 1.94 5.03
CA LYS A 110 -16.31 1.34 5.03
C LYS A 110 -17.06 1.52 6.33
N ILE A 111 -16.37 1.33 7.47
CA ILE A 111 -17.06 1.36 8.77
C ILE A 111 -17.12 2.75 9.40
N GLY A 112 -16.33 3.71 8.91
CA GLY A 112 -16.15 5.01 9.54
C GLY A 112 -15.48 4.90 10.91
N MET A 113 -14.46 5.72 11.15
CA MET A 113 -13.77 5.75 12.44
C MET A 113 -13.49 7.18 12.87
N PRO A 114 -13.63 7.52 14.17
CA PRO A 114 -13.25 8.84 14.68
C PRO A 114 -11.79 9.16 14.34
N PHE A 115 -11.52 10.40 14.02
CA PHE A 115 -10.18 10.94 13.72
C PHE A 115 -9.55 10.48 12.40
N HIS A 116 -10.27 9.74 11.55
CA HIS A 116 -9.76 9.17 10.30
C HIS A 116 -10.16 9.97 9.05
N SER A 117 -10.72 11.16 9.15
CA SER A 117 -11.31 11.88 8.00
C SER A 117 -10.35 12.07 6.83
N SER A 118 -9.09 12.47 7.06
CA SER A 118 -8.10 12.66 6.01
C SER A 118 -7.67 11.33 5.38
N ILE A 119 -7.26 10.37 6.20
CA ILE A 119 -6.80 9.07 5.71
C ILE A 119 -7.94 8.28 5.03
N SER A 120 -9.17 8.33 5.55
CA SER A 120 -10.30 7.66 4.91
C SER A 120 -10.66 8.29 3.57
N ALA A 121 -10.51 9.60 3.41
CA ALA A 121 -10.73 10.27 2.13
C ALA A 121 -9.70 9.80 1.09
N SER A 122 -8.41 9.80 1.42
CA SER A 122 -7.34 9.39 0.50
C SER A 122 -7.40 7.88 0.17
N LYS A 123 -7.72 7.03 1.14
CA LYS A 123 -7.87 5.58 0.93
C LYS A 123 -9.19 5.22 0.22
N GLY A 124 -10.24 6.01 0.44
CA GLY A 124 -11.49 5.89 -0.32
C GLY A 124 -11.31 6.20 -1.81
N ALA A 125 -10.46 7.17 -2.14
CA ALA A 125 -10.06 7.44 -3.53
C ALA A 125 -9.43 6.21 -4.19
N ILE A 126 -8.56 5.45 -3.47
CA ILE A 126 -7.99 4.18 -3.96
C ILE A 126 -9.08 3.16 -4.28
N GLU A 127 -10.10 2.99 -3.41
CA GLU A 127 -11.15 2.00 -3.63
C GLU A 127 -12.01 2.32 -4.86
N GLY A 128 -12.36 3.59 -5.06
CA GLY A 128 -13.07 4.04 -6.24
C GLY A 128 -12.25 3.87 -7.52
N PHE A 129 -10.99 4.30 -7.49
CA PHE A 129 -10.05 4.17 -8.58
C PHE A 129 -9.82 2.70 -8.98
N ALA A 130 -9.56 1.82 -8.02
CA ALA A 130 -9.32 0.41 -8.28
C ALA A 130 -10.50 -0.29 -8.97
N LYS A 131 -11.74 0.04 -8.59
CA LYS A 131 -12.95 -0.48 -9.26
C LYS A 131 -13.03 -0.06 -10.71
N SER A 132 -12.70 1.21 -11.00
CA SER A 132 -12.70 1.74 -12.37
C SER A 132 -11.61 1.07 -13.21
N LEU A 133 -10.39 0.93 -12.67
CA LEU A 133 -9.30 0.24 -13.37
C LEU A 133 -9.61 -1.23 -13.61
N ALA A 134 -10.20 -1.93 -12.63
CA ALA A 134 -10.60 -3.32 -12.80
C ALA A 134 -11.61 -3.50 -13.94
N ALA A 135 -12.56 -2.57 -14.07
CA ALA A 135 -13.53 -2.59 -15.18
C ALA A 135 -12.88 -2.23 -16.51
N GLU A 136 -11.92 -1.31 -16.52
CA GLU A 136 -11.26 -0.82 -17.74
C GLU A 136 -10.29 -1.86 -18.33
N PHE A 137 -9.57 -2.59 -17.46
CA PHE A 137 -8.48 -3.48 -17.86
C PHE A 137 -8.83 -4.97 -17.82
N ALA A 138 -10.05 -5.33 -17.44
CA ALA A 138 -10.50 -6.72 -17.53
C ALA A 138 -10.58 -7.18 -18.99
N PRO A 139 -10.18 -8.43 -19.32
CA PRO A 139 -9.70 -9.46 -18.42
C PRO A 139 -8.17 -9.45 -18.18
N ASP A 140 -7.43 -8.54 -18.80
CA ASP A 140 -5.97 -8.61 -18.96
C ASP A 140 -5.22 -8.29 -17.65
N ILE A 141 -5.73 -7.34 -16.83
CA ILE A 141 -5.10 -6.92 -15.57
C ILE A 141 -6.10 -7.07 -14.43
N ARG A 142 -5.74 -7.85 -13.42
CA ARG A 142 -6.51 -7.94 -12.18
C ARG A 142 -6.14 -6.77 -11.26
N VAL A 143 -7.14 -6.09 -10.70
CA VAL A 143 -6.92 -4.99 -9.76
C VAL A 143 -7.62 -5.29 -8.44
N ASN A 144 -6.84 -5.37 -7.36
CA ASN A 144 -7.32 -5.77 -6.05
C ASN A 144 -6.95 -4.74 -4.98
N VAL A 145 -7.80 -4.62 -3.97
CA VAL A 145 -7.57 -3.75 -2.82
C VAL A 145 -7.65 -4.56 -1.54
N ILE A 146 -6.59 -4.49 -0.74
CA ILE A 146 -6.59 -5.03 0.62
C ILE A 146 -6.92 -3.87 1.57
N ALA A 147 -7.91 -4.05 2.45
CA ALA A 147 -8.33 -3.05 3.42
C ALA A 147 -8.04 -3.53 4.87
N PRO A 148 -6.81 -3.35 5.36
CA PRO A 148 -6.44 -3.82 6.69
C PRO A 148 -7.13 -3.03 7.80
N SER A 149 -7.30 -3.68 8.95
CA SER A 149 -7.40 -3.03 10.26
C SER A 149 -6.00 -2.61 10.73
N LEU A 150 -5.88 -2.14 11.98
CA LEU A 150 -4.58 -1.74 12.52
C LEU A 150 -3.63 -2.94 12.55
N THR A 151 -2.52 -2.80 11.82
CA THR A 151 -1.50 -3.83 11.62
C THR A 151 -0.18 -3.37 12.23
N ASP A 152 0.52 -4.26 12.94
CA ASP A 152 1.80 -3.97 13.57
C ASP A 152 2.88 -3.80 12.50
N THR A 153 3.23 -2.55 12.26
CA THR A 153 4.21 -2.09 11.27
C THR A 153 4.94 -0.87 11.82
N PRO A 154 6.11 -0.50 11.30
CA PRO A 154 6.80 0.74 11.70
C PRO A 154 5.90 1.98 11.60
N LEU A 155 5.04 2.05 10.57
CA LEU A 155 4.11 3.17 10.37
C LEU A 155 3.06 3.25 11.49
N ALA A 156 2.65 2.12 12.05
CA ALA A 156 1.65 2.04 13.12
C ALA A 156 2.25 2.03 14.54
N SER A 157 3.57 2.05 14.68
CA SER A 157 4.29 1.85 15.96
C SER A 157 3.77 2.75 17.09
N ARG A 158 3.47 4.03 16.82
CA ARG A 158 2.94 4.97 17.83
C ARG A 158 1.60 4.55 18.44
N PHE A 159 0.83 3.70 17.76
CA PHE A 159 -0.47 3.20 18.21
C PHE A 159 -0.37 1.85 18.92
N LEU A 160 0.77 1.15 18.78
CA LEU A 160 1.01 -0.19 19.29
C LEU A 160 2.29 -0.26 20.14
N ASN A 161 2.75 0.87 20.69
CA ASN A 161 4.05 1.00 21.38
C ASN A 161 4.08 0.49 22.83
N ASN A 162 2.97 -0.04 23.34
CA ASN A 162 2.92 -0.71 24.64
C ASN A 162 1.78 -1.74 24.67
N ASP A 163 1.86 -2.67 25.64
CA ASP A 163 0.92 -3.79 25.75
C ASP A 163 -0.53 -3.36 26.02
N LEU A 164 -0.74 -2.31 26.80
CA LEU A 164 -2.08 -1.78 27.07
C LEU A 164 -2.77 -1.27 25.78
N LYS A 165 -2.01 -0.64 24.87
CA LYS A 165 -2.56 -0.21 23.57
C LYS A 165 -2.82 -1.40 22.65
N LYS A 166 -1.90 -2.37 22.63
CA LYS A 166 -2.09 -3.62 21.85
C LYS A 166 -3.32 -4.36 22.31
N GLU A 167 -3.52 -4.49 23.62
CA GLU A 167 -4.68 -5.13 24.23
C GLU A 167 -5.99 -4.40 23.86
N LYS A 168 -6.02 -3.06 24.02
CA LYS A 168 -7.21 -2.24 23.64
C LYS A 168 -7.58 -2.40 22.17
N VAL A 169 -6.62 -2.49 21.29
CA VAL A 169 -6.85 -2.72 19.86
C VAL A 169 -7.37 -4.14 19.65
N GLY A 170 -6.74 -5.13 20.28
CA GLY A 170 -7.18 -6.52 20.22
C GLY A 170 -8.62 -6.72 20.69
N HIS A 171 -9.02 -6.09 21.80
CA HIS A 171 -10.40 -6.17 22.30
C HIS A 171 -11.46 -5.69 21.31
N ARG A 172 -11.13 -4.69 20.50
CA ARG A 172 -12.06 -4.14 19.47
C ARG A 172 -12.13 -5.02 18.22
N HIS A 173 -11.12 -5.84 17.98
CA HIS A 173 -11.06 -6.70 16.82
C HIS A 173 -11.75 -8.04 17.08
N PRO A 174 -12.59 -8.57 16.15
CA PRO A 174 -13.25 -9.86 16.34
C PRO A 174 -12.30 -11.01 16.68
N LEU A 175 -11.11 -11.05 16.07
CA LEU A 175 -10.06 -12.05 16.33
C LEU A 175 -9.30 -11.82 17.64
N LYS A 176 -9.68 -10.80 18.45
CA LYS A 176 -9.05 -10.46 19.73
C LYS A 176 -7.53 -10.21 19.64
N ARG A 177 -7.06 -9.81 18.47
CA ARG A 177 -5.67 -9.39 18.22
C ARG A 177 -5.62 -8.27 17.19
N HIS A 178 -4.53 -7.50 17.17
CA HIS A 178 -4.18 -6.63 16.03
C HIS A 178 -3.66 -7.49 14.86
N GLY A 179 -3.61 -6.90 13.67
CA GLY A 179 -3.01 -7.53 12.50
C GLY A 179 -1.49 -7.58 12.60
N ASN A 180 -0.87 -8.61 12.05
CA ASN A 180 0.56 -8.70 11.83
C ASN A 180 0.88 -8.41 10.37
N ALA A 181 2.07 -7.89 10.09
CA ALA A 181 2.49 -7.59 8.71
C ALA A 181 2.42 -8.83 7.79
N ILE A 182 2.67 -10.03 8.35
CA ILE A 182 2.58 -11.29 7.60
C ILE A 182 1.13 -11.63 7.16
N ASP A 183 0.10 -11.24 7.93
CA ASP A 183 -1.29 -11.45 7.55
C ASP A 183 -1.59 -10.73 6.21
N ILE A 184 -1.06 -9.50 6.08
CA ILE A 184 -1.24 -8.67 4.90
C ILE A 184 -0.35 -9.16 3.74
N ALA A 185 0.88 -9.57 4.05
CA ALA A 185 1.82 -10.10 3.07
C ALA A 185 1.29 -11.37 2.39
N ASN A 186 0.68 -12.29 3.16
CA ASN A 186 0.05 -13.50 2.62
C ASN A 186 -1.11 -13.16 1.67
N SER A 187 -1.95 -12.18 2.05
CA SER A 187 -3.03 -11.72 1.18
C SER A 187 -2.50 -11.10 -0.11
N THR A 188 -1.40 -10.34 -0.02
CA THR A 188 -0.74 -9.73 -1.19
C THR A 188 -0.15 -10.78 -2.12
N ALA A 189 0.51 -11.80 -1.56
CA ALA A 189 1.12 -12.87 -2.33
C ALA A 189 0.07 -13.80 -2.99
N PHE A 190 -1.14 -13.87 -2.45
CA PHE A 190 -2.26 -14.62 -3.03
C PHE A 190 -2.87 -13.92 -4.24
N LEU A 191 -2.95 -12.59 -4.23
CA LEU A 191 -3.60 -11.77 -5.26
C LEU A 191 -2.71 -11.51 -6.48
#